data_d7991e55d295f0f2abce33cbf60e3409
#
_entry.id   d7991e55d295f0f2abce33cbf60e3409
#
_cell.length_a   1.000
_cell.length_b   1.000
_cell.length_c   1.000
_cell.angle_alpha   90.00
_cell.angle_beta   90.00
_cell.angle_gamma   90.00
#
_symmetry.space_group_name_H-M   'P 1'
#
loop_
_entity.id
_entity.type
_entity.pdbx_description
1 polymer ?
#
loop_
_entity_poly.entity_id
_entity_poly.type
_entity_poly.pdbx_seq_one_letter_code
_entity_poly.pdbx_strand_id
1 'polypeptide(L)'
;MLSDRRQRVLAALIEEYVARALPVGSRTLTERYQLGVSPATVRNELSILEDEGYIAQPHTSAGRIPTDFGYRTFVDELLSNESLP
;
A
#
# COMPACT_ATOMS: atom_id res chain seq x y z
N MET A 1 3.69 10.93 -9.84
CA MET A 1 2.74 11.11 -8.73
C MET A 1 1.67 10.03 -8.79
N LEU A 2 1.30 9.49 -7.66
CA LEU A 2 0.31 8.43 -7.59
C LEU A 2 -1.10 8.98 -7.74
N SER A 3 -1.98 8.20 -8.38
CA SER A 3 -3.39 8.52 -8.40
C SER A 3 -3.97 8.41 -6.99
N ASP A 4 -5.15 9.01 -6.76
CA ASP A 4 -5.80 8.94 -5.46
C ASP A 4 -6.03 7.49 -5.03
N ARG A 5 -6.44 6.65 -5.97
CA ARG A 5 -6.67 5.24 -5.67
C ARG A 5 -5.39 4.54 -5.23
N ARG A 6 -4.29 4.76 -5.96
CA ARG A 6 -3.03 4.13 -5.60
C ARG A 6 -2.50 4.64 -4.29
N GLN A 7 -2.68 5.92 -4.01
CA GLN A 7 -2.29 6.47 -2.72
C GLN A 7 -3.03 5.78 -1.58
N ARG A 8 -4.32 5.55 -1.75
CA ARG A 8 -5.10 4.88 -0.71
C ARG A 8 -4.69 3.43 -0.54
N VAL A 9 -4.39 2.73 -1.63
CA VAL A 9 -3.93 1.35 -1.54
C VAL A 9 -2.57 1.29 -0.86
N LEU A 10 -1.65 2.18 -1.24
CA LEU A 10 -0.33 2.22 -0.61
C LEU A 10 -0.44 2.56 0.87
N ALA A 11 -1.26 3.55 1.22
CA ALA A 11 -1.44 3.93 2.62
C ALA A 11 -2.00 2.76 3.44
N ALA A 12 -3.00 2.07 2.91
CA ALA A 12 -3.59 0.93 3.60
C ALA A 12 -2.57 -0.18 3.81
N LEU A 13 -1.76 -0.45 2.79
CA LEU A 13 -0.72 -1.48 2.90
C LEU A 13 0.29 -1.13 3.98
N ILE A 14 0.74 0.13 4.00
CA ILE A 14 1.72 0.56 4.99
C ILE A 14 1.13 0.51 6.39
N GLU A 15 -0.11 0.97 6.57
CA GLU A 15 -0.76 0.93 7.88
C GLU A 15 -0.88 -0.51 8.38
N GLU A 16 -1.28 -1.42 7.51
CA GLU A 16 -1.41 -2.82 7.89
C GLU A 16 -0.05 -3.42 8.23
N TYR A 17 0.96 -3.10 7.44
CA TYR A 17 2.30 -3.61 7.67
C TYR A 17 2.87 -3.09 8.99
N VAL A 18 2.67 -1.81 9.29
CA VAL A 18 3.15 -1.23 10.55
C VAL A 18 2.46 -1.89 11.73
N ALA A 19 1.17 -2.19 11.58
CA ALA A 19 0.41 -2.78 12.67
C ALA A 19 0.81 -4.22 12.95
N ARG A 20 1.16 -5.00 11.93
CA ARG A 20 1.35 -6.43 12.09
C ARG A 20 2.75 -6.93 11.77
N ALA A 21 3.55 -6.13 11.06
CA ALA A 21 4.92 -6.50 10.65
C ALA A 21 4.94 -7.78 9.81
N LEU A 22 3.91 -8.02 9.03
CA LEU A 22 3.80 -9.19 8.15
C LEU A 22 3.47 -8.72 6.75
N PRO A 23 3.95 -9.44 5.72
CA PRO A 23 3.59 -9.10 4.35
C PRO A 23 2.08 -9.07 4.17
N VAL A 24 1.61 -8.13 3.37
CA VAL A 24 0.19 -7.80 3.25
C VAL A 24 -0.34 -8.29 1.91
N GLY A 25 -1.44 -9.05 1.94
CA GLY A 25 -2.08 -9.54 0.73
C GLY A 25 -3.26 -8.67 0.32
N SER A 26 -3.67 -8.80 -0.94
CA SER A 26 -4.78 -8.01 -1.47
C SER A 26 -6.08 -8.32 -0.74
N ARG A 27 -6.28 -9.58 -0.32
CA ARG A 27 -7.48 -9.96 0.40
C ARG A 27 -7.58 -9.22 1.74
N THR A 28 -6.46 -9.16 2.47
CA THR A 28 -6.43 -8.46 3.75
C THR A 28 -6.82 -7.00 3.56
N LEU A 29 -6.27 -6.37 2.54
CA LEU A 29 -6.59 -4.97 2.27
C LEU A 29 -8.06 -4.78 1.93
N THR A 30 -8.62 -5.68 1.12
CA THR A 30 -10.00 -5.58 0.74
C THR A 30 -10.94 -5.79 1.92
N GLU A 31 -10.58 -6.71 2.82
CA GLU A 31 -11.43 -7.04 3.96
C GLU A 31 -11.34 -6.04 5.09
N ARG A 32 -10.18 -5.44 5.30
CA ARG A 32 -9.95 -4.58 6.45
C ARG A 32 -10.11 -3.10 6.16
N TYR A 33 -10.01 -2.71 4.90
CA TYR A 33 -10.03 -1.29 4.52
C TYR A 33 -11.11 -1.08 3.47
N GLN A 34 -11.80 0.03 3.59
CA GLN A 34 -12.84 0.38 2.62
C GLN A 34 -12.21 1.16 1.48
N LEU A 35 -11.67 0.42 0.53
CA LEU A 35 -10.98 1.04 -0.59
C LEU A 35 -11.91 1.39 -1.75
N GLY A 36 -13.15 0.89 -1.69
CA GLY A 36 -14.15 1.24 -2.69
C GLY A 36 -13.96 0.55 -4.03
N VAL A 37 -13.13 -0.49 -4.08
CA VAL A 37 -12.85 -1.20 -5.33
C VAL A 37 -12.82 -2.69 -5.06
N SER A 38 -12.91 -3.49 -6.13
CA SER A 38 -12.92 -4.93 -6.02
C SER A 38 -11.55 -5.48 -5.66
N PRO A 39 -11.49 -6.72 -5.14
CA PRO A 39 -10.20 -7.36 -4.87
C PRO A 39 -9.31 -7.46 -6.10
N ALA A 40 -9.90 -7.67 -7.27
CA ALA A 40 -9.12 -7.74 -8.51
C ALA A 40 -8.46 -6.40 -8.81
N THR A 41 -9.18 -5.30 -8.57
CA THR A 41 -8.63 -3.96 -8.77
C THR A 41 -7.50 -3.70 -7.78
N VAL A 42 -7.68 -4.08 -6.51
CA VAL A 42 -6.62 -3.92 -5.51
C VAL A 42 -5.38 -4.68 -5.93
N ARG A 43 -5.54 -5.93 -6.40
CA ARG A 43 -4.40 -6.72 -6.85
C ARG A 43 -3.68 -6.05 -8.01
N ASN A 44 -4.45 -5.49 -8.94
CA ASN A 44 -3.88 -4.79 -10.08
C ASN A 44 -3.09 -3.55 -9.64
N GLU A 45 -3.65 -2.78 -8.70
CA GLU A 45 -2.95 -1.60 -8.19
C GLU A 45 -1.67 -1.99 -7.46
N LEU A 46 -1.69 -3.11 -6.73
CA LEU A 46 -0.49 -3.58 -6.06
C LEU A 46 0.60 -3.96 -7.07
N SER A 47 0.21 -4.57 -8.19
CA SER A 47 1.19 -4.90 -9.24
C SER A 47 1.84 -3.64 -9.80
N ILE A 48 1.07 -2.60 -10.02
CA ILE A 48 1.60 -1.34 -10.53
C ILE A 48 2.53 -0.70 -9.50
N LEU A 49 2.11 -0.69 -8.23
CA LEU A 49 2.94 -0.13 -7.16
C LEU A 49 4.27 -0.88 -7.06
N GLU A 50 4.22 -2.20 -7.22
CA GLU A 50 5.44 -3.01 -7.18
C GLU A 50 6.35 -2.69 -8.35
N ASP A 51 5.80 -2.59 -9.56
CA ASP A 51 6.58 -2.25 -10.74
C ASP A 51 7.24 -0.89 -10.61
N GLU A 52 6.60 0.04 -9.92
CA GLU A 52 7.14 1.38 -9.75
C GLU A 52 8.02 1.52 -8.52
N GLY A 53 8.24 0.44 -7.78
CA GLY A 53 9.21 0.43 -6.70
C GLY A 53 8.69 0.86 -5.33
N TYR A 54 7.38 1.07 -5.18
CA TYR A 54 6.82 1.47 -3.89
C TYR A 54 6.67 0.31 -2.91
N ILE A 55 6.48 -0.89 -3.43
CA ILE A 55 6.34 -2.09 -2.61
C ILE A 55 7.13 -3.21 -3.26
N ALA A 56 7.36 -4.28 -2.50
CA ALA A 56 8.13 -5.42 -2.98
C ALA A 56 7.52 -6.71 -2.45
N GLN A 57 7.75 -7.80 -3.16
CA GLN A 57 7.31 -9.12 -2.72
C GLN A 57 8.49 -9.84 -2.08
N PRO A 58 8.42 -10.17 -0.79
CA PRO A 58 9.45 -11.03 -0.19
C PRO A 58 9.36 -12.41 -0.86
N HIS A 59 10.51 -13.02 -1.11
CA HIS A 59 10.52 -14.28 -1.85
C HIS A 59 9.92 -15.44 -1.06
N THR A 60 9.62 -15.28 0.21
CA THR A 60 9.02 -16.34 1.02
C THR A 60 7.53 -16.16 1.23
N SER A 61 6.90 -15.16 0.59
CA SER A 61 5.51 -14.87 0.83
C SER A 61 4.82 -14.36 -0.42
N ALA A 62 3.51 -14.59 -0.50
CA ALA A 62 2.69 -14.03 -1.58
C ALA A 62 2.30 -12.59 -1.30
N GLY A 63 2.49 -12.10 -0.07
CA GLY A 63 2.14 -10.73 0.28
C GLY A 63 3.17 -9.72 -0.16
N ARG A 64 2.92 -8.47 0.19
CA ARG A 64 3.79 -7.36 -0.19
C ARG A 64 4.22 -6.57 1.05
N ILE A 65 5.40 -5.98 0.97
CA ILE A 65 5.91 -5.09 2.02
C ILE A 65 6.28 -3.75 1.37
N PRO A 66 6.23 -2.65 2.13
CA PRO A 66 6.66 -1.37 1.58
C PRO A 66 8.19 -1.33 1.45
N THR A 67 8.65 -0.67 0.39
CA THR A 67 10.08 -0.37 0.24
C THR A 67 10.39 0.93 0.98
N ASP A 68 11.68 1.24 1.12
CA ASP A 68 12.08 2.54 1.67
C ASP A 68 11.45 3.68 0.87
N PHE A 69 11.44 3.55 -0.45
CA PHE A 69 10.87 4.56 -1.32
C PHE A 69 9.37 4.70 -1.08
N GLY A 70 8.67 3.58 -0.97
CA GLY A 70 7.23 3.61 -0.70
C GLY A 70 6.92 4.23 0.65
N TYR A 71 7.66 3.87 1.67
CA TYR A 71 7.45 4.42 3.01
C TYR A 71 7.71 5.92 3.03
N ARG A 72 8.79 6.35 2.36
CA ARG A 72 9.12 7.77 2.29
C ARG A 72 8.04 8.55 1.55
N THR A 73 7.50 7.98 0.48
CA THR A 73 6.40 8.60 -0.25
C THR A 73 5.17 8.75 0.66
N PHE A 74 4.88 7.71 1.45
CA PHE A 74 3.76 7.77 2.40
C PHE A 74 3.94 8.91 3.39
N VAL A 75 5.13 9.02 3.97
CA VAL A 75 5.41 10.06 4.96
C VAL A 75 5.34 11.45 4.32
N ASP A 76 5.97 11.61 3.15
CA ASP A 76 6.09 12.92 2.54
C ASP A 76 4.79 13.42 1.91
N GLU A 77 4.06 12.54 1.27
CA GLU A 77 2.90 12.96 0.47
C GLU A 77 1.57 12.67 1.17
N LEU A 78 1.49 11.59 1.93
CA LEU A 78 0.22 11.18 2.50
C LEU A 78 0.02 11.69 3.91
N LEU A 79 1.04 11.60 4.76
CA LEU A 79 0.94 12.11 6.13
C LEU A 79 1.04 13.62 6.19
N SER A 80 1.87 14.21 5.35
CA SER A 80 2.05 15.67 5.36
C SER A 80 0.74 16.40 5.09
N ASN A 81 -0.07 15.86 4.19
CA ASN A 81 -1.34 16.49 3.84
C ASN A 81 -2.34 16.47 4.99
N GLU A 82 -2.23 15.52 5.88
CA GLU A 82 -3.14 15.39 7.00
C GLU A 82 -2.68 16.14 8.23
N SER A 83 -1.40 16.40 8.34
CA SER A 83 -0.83 17.01 9.55
C SER A 83 -0.88 18.52 9.53
N LEU A 84 -1.28 19.13 8.46
CA LEU A 84 -1.37 20.59 8.40
C LEU A 84 -2.57 21.09 9.17
N PRO A 85 -2.38 22.09 10.03
CA PRO A 85 -3.49 22.68 10.75
C PRO A 85 -4.42 23.47 9.85
#